data_a18963bf101d02aad940a7bd33994f38
#
_entry.id   a18963bf101d02aad940a7bd33994f38
#
_cell.length_a   1.000
_cell.length_b   1.000
_cell.length_c   1.000
_cell.angle_alpha   90.00
_cell.angle_beta   90.00
_cell.angle_gamma   90.00
#
_symmetry.space_group_name_H-M   'P 1'
#
loop_
_entity.id
_entity.type
_entity.pdbx_description
1 polymer ?
#
loop_
_entity_poly.entity_id
_entity_poly.type
_entity_poly.pdbx_seq_one_letter_code
_entity_poly.pdbx_strand_id
1 'polypeptide(L)'
;MNRQNWMRAAVLAILTIGLAVPPDAWIAWAQQQDNGPIKPPQAPGAAPQAPAQPANPPTQQGDDKKPEYQLSITSNLVNVDAVVTDQDGNILTGLKRQNFRVTDNGEPQQITNFAPTDAPITIVLLMEFSNVGGGWFAQYAKYWTYGFLGHLNKNDWVALITYDLNQHIEVDFTQNKEEVQEAIASLFFPGFSESNTFDAVLDTIDRLQDVKGKKSILLLATGADTFSKHNLDQTLKRLKNTDVTIFCVGTAEDLLVRTNRDGGVGYLQAKNQLSTFARLTGGFAWFPRFDGELPGIFSSVTAFLRNQYTIGFVPSNTTHDGKYHKLKVEVLDDKGNPLTVTDKKGKTRKIVVYAREGYTAISGSVGD
;
A
#
# COMPACT_ATOMS: atom_id res chain seq x y z
N MET A 1 8.84 -15.81 -63.25
CA MET A 1 7.77 -14.81 -62.97
C MET A 1 7.82 -14.48 -61.48
N ASN A 2 8.14 -13.23 -61.19
CA ASN A 2 8.79 -12.78 -59.93
C ASN A 2 7.77 -12.49 -58.81
N ARG A 3 7.99 -13.04 -57.61
CA ARG A 3 7.16 -12.86 -56.41
C ARG A 3 7.14 -11.44 -55.81
N GLN A 4 7.79 -10.48 -56.47
CA GLN A 4 7.90 -9.09 -55.96
C GLN A 4 6.78 -8.14 -56.42
N ASN A 5 5.90 -8.56 -57.29
CA ASN A 5 4.86 -7.68 -57.85
C ASN A 5 3.50 -7.75 -57.13
N TRP A 6 3.31 -8.64 -56.15
CA TRP A 6 2.05 -8.75 -55.40
C TRP A 6 2.00 -7.84 -54.16
N MET A 7 3.14 -7.38 -53.66
CA MET A 7 3.17 -6.48 -52.47
C MET A 7 3.00 -4.99 -52.81
N ARG A 8 2.96 -4.61 -54.09
CA ARG A 8 2.75 -3.21 -54.47
C ARG A 8 1.31 -2.86 -54.84
N ALA A 9 0.42 -3.86 -54.96
CA ALA A 9 -0.99 -3.65 -55.27
C ALA A 9 -1.92 -3.57 -54.07
N ALA A 10 -1.44 -3.90 -52.87
CA ALA A 10 -2.24 -3.90 -51.61
C ALA A 10 -2.15 -2.57 -50.80
N VAL A 11 -1.34 -1.61 -51.22
CA VAL A 11 -1.11 -0.35 -50.48
C VAL A 11 -1.91 0.84 -51.08
N LEU A 12 -2.63 0.66 -52.18
CA LEU A 12 -3.31 1.77 -52.87
C LEU A 12 -4.83 1.70 -52.84
N ALA A 13 -5.45 0.88 -51.98
CA ALA A 13 -6.92 0.72 -51.90
C ALA A 13 -7.54 1.12 -50.55
N ILE A 14 -6.83 1.80 -49.65
CA ILE A 14 -7.36 2.27 -48.34
C ILE A 14 -7.17 3.79 -48.22
N LEU A 15 -7.57 4.52 -49.22
CA LEU A 15 -7.50 5.99 -49.16
C LEU A 15 -8.62 6.61 -50.00
N THR A 16 -9.88 6.32 -49.69
CA THR A 16 -11.02 7.19 -50.05
C THR A 16 -12.33 6.68 -49.44
N ILE A 17 -12.52 6.78 -48.13
CA ILE A 17 -13.85 6.98 -47.55
C ILE A 17 -13.65 8.03 -46.47
N GLY A 18 -13.52 9.28 -46.88
CA GLY A 18 -13.63 10.45 -46.02
C GLY A 18 -15.11 10.70 -45.75
N LEU A 19 -15.65 10.24 -44.67
CA LEU A 19 -16.89 10.75 -44.10
C LEU A 19 -16.59 12.11 -43.49
N ALA A 20 -17.04 13.16 -44.11
CA ALA A 20 -17.07 14.52 -43.65
C ALA A 20 -17.96 14.58 -42.39
N VAL A 21 -17.38 14.68 -41.18
CA VAL A 21 -18.06 15.04 -39.95
C VAL A 21 -17.94 16.57 -39.84
N PRO A 22 -19.04 17.33 -39.67
CA PRO A 22 -18.98 18.78 -39.54
C PRO A 22 -18.22 19.17 -38.25
N PRO A 23 -17.51 20.32 -38.26
CA PRO A 23 -16.64 20.72 -37.16
C PRO A 23 -17.35 21.03 -35.84
N ASP A 24 -18.67 21.11 -35.83
CA ASP A 24 -19.46 21.49 -34.64
C ASP A 24 -19.79 20.31 -33.71
N ALA A 25 -19.47 19.08 -34.11
CA ALA A 25 -19.73 17.89 -33.31
C ALA A 25 -18.66 17.61 -32.20
N TRP A 26 -17.55 18.35 -32.17
CA TRP A 26 -16.44 18.14 -31.22
C TRP A 26 -16.56 18.99 -29.96
N ILE A 27 -17.51 19.93 -29.88
CA ILE A 27 -17.65 20.84 -28.74
C ILE A 27 -18.62 20.31 -27.67
N ALA A 28 -19.42 19.29 -27.96
CA ALA A 28 -20.44 18.79 -27.02
C ALA A 28 -19.98 17.76 -25.99
N TRP A 29 -18.71 17.29 -26.03
CA TRP A 29 -18.21 16.26 -25.10
C TRP A 29 -17.28 16.79 -24.00
N ALA A 30 -17.03 18.09 -23.97
CA ALA A 30 -16.10 18.70 -23.01
C ALA A 30 -16.79 19.43 -21.83
N GLN A 31 -18.10 19.31 -21.68
CA GLN A 31 -18.82 19.99 -20.60
C GLN A 31 -19.80 19.04 -19.90
N GLN A 32 -19.29 18.06 -19.15
CA GLN A 32 -20.06 17.48 -18.05
C GLN A 32 -19.21 16.50 -17.24
N GLN A 33 -18.35 17.02 -16.36
CA GLN A 33 -17.93 16.32 -15.12
C GLN A 33 -17.42 17.35 -14.13
N ASP A 34 -18.37 18.03 -13.51
CA ASP A 34 -18.15 18.71 -12.24
C ASP A 34 -18.53 17.69 -11.15
N ASN A 35 -17.55 16.93 -10.69
CA ASN A 35 -17.71 16.01 -9.57
C ASN A 35 -17.30 16.72 -8.28
N GLY A 36 -18.24 17.43 -7.68
CA GLY A 36 -18.14 17.90 -6.31
C GLY A 36 -17.94 16.71 -5.33
N PRO A 37 -17.44 16.97 -4.10
CA PRO A 37 -17.06 15.92 -3.16
C PRO A 37 -18.26 15.03 -2.79
N ILE A 38 -18.13 13.72 -3.01
CA ILE A 38 -19.12 12.71 -2.69
C ILE A 38 -19.13 12.53 -1.17
N LYS A 39 -20.27 12.85 -0.53
CA LYS A 39 -20.53 12.52 0.88
C LYS A 39 -20.70 11.00 1.06
N PRO A 40 -20.19 10.43 2.16
CA PRO A 40 -20.42 9.03 2.45
C PRO A 40 -21.92 8.72 2.68
N PRO A 41 -22.41 7.51 2.37
CA PRO A 41 -23.81 7.14 2.52
C PRO A 41 -24.24 7.16 3.99
N GLN A 42 -25.31 7.88 4.27
CA GLN A 42 -26.00 7.88 5.57
C GLN A 42 -26.85 6.61 5.68
N ALA A 43 -26.89 6.05 6.89
CA ALA A 43 -27.74 4.94 7.24
C ALA A 43 -29.24 5.29 7.04
N PRO A 44 -30.13 4.28 6.75
CA PRO A 44 -31.54 4.52 6.45
C PRO A 44 -32.27 5.18 7.62
N GLY A 45 -32.91 6.29 7.30
CA GLY A 45 -33.60 7.15 8.25
C GLY A 45 -34.87 6.53 8.83
N ALA A 46 -35.10 6.82 10.08
CA ALA A 46 -36.37 6.62 10.75
C ALA A 46 -37.44 7.59 10.24
N ALA A 47 -38.67 7.13 10.22
CA ALA A 47 -39.84 7.82 9.69
C ALA A 47 -40.14 9.17 10.40
N PRO A 48 -40.84 10.11 9.73
CA PRO A 48 -41.15 11.43 10.30
C PRO A 48 -42.18 11.36 11.41
N GLN A 49 -41.84 11.91 12.57
CA GLN A 49 -42.77 12.15 13.65
C GLN A 49 -43.47 13.51 13.48
N ALA A 50 -44.76 13.52 13.78
CA ALA A 50 -45.66 14.66 13.73
C ALA A 50 -45.30 15.75 14.77
N PRO A 51 -45.70 17.03 14.57
CA PRO A 51 -45.33 18.12 15.43
C PRO A 51 -46.05 18.07 16.79
N ALA A 52 -45.26 18.14 17.87
CA ALA A 52 -45.78 18.23 19.24
C ALA A 52 -46.07 19.70 19.63
N GLN A 53 -47.17 19.88 20.35
CA GLN A 53 -47.64 21.16 20.93
C GLN A 53 -46.70 21.68 22.02
N PRO A 54 -46.70 23.01 22.31
CA PRO A 54 -45.84 23.62 23.30
C PRO A 54 -46.30 23.34 24.74
N ALA A 55 -45.42 22.79 25.56
CA ALA A 55 -45.62 22.61 26.99
C ALA A 55 -44.98 23.72 27.81
N ASN A 56 -45.63 24.14 28.88
CA ASN A 56 -45.30 25.16 29.83
C ASN A 56 -43.93 24.95 30.53
N PRO A 57 -43.29 26.03 31.04
CA PRO A 57 -41.97 25.94 31.65
C PRO A 57 -42.05 25.31 33.06
N PRO A 58 -41.16 24.33 33.36
CA PRO A 58 -41.01 23.86 34.73
C PRO A 58 -40.05 24.71 35.55
N THR A 59 -40.44 24.88 36.77
CA THR A 59 -39.80 25.51 37.93
C THR A 59 -38.37 24.97 38.13
N GLN A 60 -37.47 25.88 38.47
CA GLN A 60 -36.11 25.58 38.91
C GLN A 60 -36.11 24.78 40.21
N GLN A 61 -35.54 23.58 40.15
CA GLN A 61 -34.98 22.90 41.31
C GLN A 61 -33.51 22.67 41.02
N GLY A 62 -32.65 23.24 41.85
CA GLY A 62 -31.24 23.08 41.78
C GLY A 62 -30.81 21.62 42.06
N ASP A 63 -30.06 21.06 41.15
CA ASP A 63 -29.26 19.88 41.37
C ASP A 63 -27.82 20.22 41.10
N ASP A 64 -27.02 20.27 42.18
CA ASP A 64 -25.59 20.35 42.15
C ASP A 64 -25.00 19.09 41.47
N LYS A 65 -24.98 19.04 40.13
CA LYS A 65 -24.19 18.10 39.40
C LYS A 65 -22.75 18.61 39.35
N LYS A 66 -21.89 17.99 40.16
CA LYS A 66 -20.43 18.05 40.00
C LYS A 66 -20.09 17.75 38.53
N PRO A 67 -19.20 18.52 37.91
CA PRO A 67 -18.74 18.23 36.58
C PRO A 67 -18.09 16.84 36.59
N GLU A 68 -18.68 15.90 35.88
CA GLU A 68 -18.11 14.58 35.63
C GLU A 68 -16.93 14.81 34.65
N TYR A 69 -15.74 14.90 35.21
CA TYR A 69 -14.52 14.90 34.41
C TYR A 69 -14.44 13.55 33.70
N GLN A 70 -14.90 13.49 32.46
CA GLN A 70 -14.52 12.42 31.57
C GLN A 70 -13.03 12.61 31.24
N LEU A 71 -12.19 11.94 32.01
CA LEU A 71 -10.80 11.70 31.60
C LEU A 71 -10.86 10.86 30.32
N SER A 72 -10.82 11.53 29.16
CA SER A 72 -10.52 10.86 27.91
C SER A 72 -9.04 10.49 27.96
N ILE A 73 -8.76 9.29 28.48
CA ILE A 73 -7.42 8.69 28.36
C ILE A 73 -7.23 8.40 26.90
N THR A 74 -6.66 9.32 26.17
CA THR A 74 -6.17 9.08 24.81
C THR A 74 -4.98 8.12 24.99
N SER A 75 -5.26 6.83 24.93
CA SER A 75 -4.20 5.81 25.00
C SER A 75 -3.35 5.97 23.73
N ASN A 76 -2.12 6.44 23.88
CA ASN A 76 -1.12 6.55 22.81
C ASN A 76 -0.58 5.16 22.44
N LEU A 77 -1.48 4.24 22.10
CA LEU A 77 -1.12 2.89 21.73
C LEU A 77 -0.37 2.90 20.39
N VAL A 78 0.86 2.43 20.41
CA VAL A 78 1.66 2.23 19.19
C VAL A 78 1.53 0.76 18.79
N ASN A 79 0.98 0.50 17.61
CA ASN A 79 0.90 -0.83 17.03
C ASN A 79 2.03 -1.02 16.02
N VAL A 80 2.66 -2.19 16.06
CA VAL A 80 3.73 -2.62 15.16
C VAL A 80 3.37 -3.99 14.63
N ASP A 81 3.18 -4.09 13.32
CA ASP A 81 3.04 -5.38 12.66
C ASP A 81 4.42 -5.94 12.35
N ALA A 82 4.63 -7.21 12.68
CA ALA A 82 5.91 -7.88 12.49
C ALA A 82 5.72 -9.25 11.81
N VAL A 83 6.52 -9.54 10.82
CA VAL A 83 6.67 -10.88 10.23
C VAL A 83 8.03 -11.44 10.64
N VAL A 84 8.04 -12.70 11.05
CA VAL A 84 9.25 -13.40 11.45
C VAL A 84 9.55 -14.52 10.47
N THR A 85 10.75 -14.54 9.92
CA THR A 85 11.20 -15.60 9.00
C THR A 85 12.55 -16.18 9.45
N ASP A 86 12.91 -17.32 8.90
CA ASP A 86 14.31 -17.73 8.86
C ASP A 86 15.09 -17.00 7.76
N GLN A 87 16.38 -17.29 7.62
CA GLN A 87 17.24 -16.69 6.59
C GLN A 87 16.86 -17.13 5.16
N ASP A 88 16.14 -18.23 5.02
CA ASP A 88 15.69 -18.76 3.72
C ASP A 88 14.30 -18.18 3.35
N GLY A 89 13.72 -17.29 4.19
CA GLY A 89 12.43 -16.64 3.96
C GLY A 89 11.22 -17.47 4.42
N ASN A 90 11.40 -18.60 5.09
CA ASN A 90 10.30 -19.38 5.63
C ASN A 90 9.72 -18.68 6.86
N ILE A 91 8.41 -18.48 6.86
CA ILE A 91 7.71 -17.77 7.93
C ILE A 91 7.64 -18.63 9.18
N LEU A 92 7.94 -18.03 10.33
CA LEU A 92 7.78 -18.64 11.64
C LEU A 92 6.45 -18.23 12.26
N THR A 93 5.61 -19.23 12.50
CA THR A 93 4.31 -19.05 13.16
C THR A 93 4.35 -19.63 14.57
N GLY A 94 3.31 -19.36 15.38
CA GLY A 94 3.17 -19.94 16.72
C GLY A 94 4.01 -19.26 17.82
N LEU A 95 4.68 -18.15 17.51
CA LEU A 95 5.37 -17.35 18.52
C LEU A 95 4.37 -16.71 19.46
N LYS A 96 4.74 -16.61 20.74
CA LYS A 96 3.91 -16.03 21.80
C LYS A 96 4.43 -14.64 22.16
N ARG A 97 3.61 -13.84 22.85
CA ARG A 97 3.98 -12.50 23.34
C ARG A 97 5.35 -12.48 24.04
N GLN A 98 5.63 -13.47 24.88
CA GLN A 98 6.87 -13.58 25.65
C GLN A 98 8.13 -13.76 24.79
N ASN A 99 7.94 -14.21 23.53
CA ASN A 99 9.05 -14.33 22.58
C ASN A 99 9.46 -13.00 21.96
N PHE A 100 8.66 -11.93 22.12
CA PHE A 100 8.94 -10.64 21.53
C PHE A 100 9.50 -9.65 22.53
N ARG A 101 10.49 -8.87 22.08
CA ARG A 101 11.01 -7.69 22.76
C ARG A 101 10.95 -6.51 21.82
N VAL A 102 10.31 -5.43 22.26
CA VAL A 102 10.25 -4.16 21.53
C VAL A 102 11.08 -3.13 22.29
N THR A 103 11.89 -2.37 21.58
CA THR A 103 12.59 -1.21 22.13
C THR A 103 12.22 0.04 21.34
N ASP A 104 12.06 1.14 22.05
CA ASP A 104 11.80 2.49 21.52
C ASP A 104 13.01 3.36 21.88
N ASN A 105 13.74 3.85 20.87
CA ASN A 105 15.01 4.57 21.03
C ASN A 105 16.03 3.82 21.92
N GLY A 106 15.97 2.48 21.92
CA GLY A 106 16.80 1.62 22.74
C GLY A 106 16.21 1.22 24.09
N GLU A 107 15.16 1.92 24.57
CA GLU A 107 14.51 1.61 25.85
C GLU A 107 13.47 0.49 25.66
N PRO A 108 13.52 -0.58 26.47
CA PRO A 108 12.56 -1.67 26.41
C PRO A 108 11.13 -1.19 26.70
N GLN A 109 10.18 -1.67 25.91
CA GLN A 109 8.76 -1.34 26.05
C GLN A 109 7.95 -2.54 26.52
N GLN A 110 6.95 -2.28 27.38
CA GLN A 110 6.03 -3.31 27.80
C GLN A 110 4.97 -3.56 26.73
N ILE A 111 4.95 -4.77 26.16
CA ILE A 111 3.91 -5.15 25.20
C ILE A 111 2.59 -5.28 25.96
N THR A 112 1.62 -4.43 25.64
CA THR A 112 0.27 -4.44 26.23
C THR A 112 -0.70 -5.29 25.42
N ASN A 113 -0.60 -5.22 24.12
CA ASN A 113 -1.46 -5.94 23.17
C ASN A 113 -0.61 -6.87 22.30
N PHE A 114 -1.13 -8.07 22.06
CA PHE A 114 -0.49 -9.04 21.20
C PHE A 114 -1.55 -9.91 20.55
N ALA A 115 -1.55 -9.95 19.21
CA ALA A 115 -2.41 -10.85 18.45
C ALA A 115 -1.70 -11.36 17.20
N PRO A 116 -1.76 -12.66 16.89
CA PRO A 116 -1.59 -13.16 15.54
C PRO A 116 -2.80 -12.69 14.72
N THR A 117 -2.65 -12.46 13.44
CA THR A 117 -3.75 -11.89 12.66
C THR A 117 -4.39 -12.90 11.74
N ASP A 118 -5.68 -13.14 11.97
CA ASP A 118 -6.59 -13.79 11.03
C ASP A 118 -7.61 -12.80 10.42
N ALA A 119 -7.43 -11.48 10.67
CA ALA A 119 -8.33 -10.45 10.16
C ALA A 119 -8.24 -10.35 8.62
N PRO A 120 -9.34 -10.02 7.93
CA PRO A 120 -9.32 -9.68 6.52
C PRO A 120 -8.30 -8.56 6.28
N ILE A 121 -7.58 -8.65 5.17
CA ILE A 121 -6.61 -7.64 4.77
C ILE A 121 -7.28 -6.62 3.85
N THR A 122 -6.82 -5.38 3.91
CA THR A 122 -7.11 -4.35 2.92
C THR A 122 -5.84 -4.06 2.15
N ILE A 123 -5.86 -4.27 0.84
CA ILE A 123 -4.70 -4.07 -0.01
C ILE A 123 -5.02 -3.20 -1.21
N VAL A 124 -4.17 -2.23 -1.49
CA VAL A 124 -4.17 -1.49 -2.75
C VAL A 124 -3.12 -2.09 -3.66
N LEU A 125 -3.55 -2.51 -4.84
CA LEU A 125 -2.67 -2.86 -5.95
C LEU A 125 -2.32 -1.56 -6.67
N LEU A 126 -1.15 -0.99 -6.35
CA LEU A 126 -0.66 0.24 -6.95
C LEU A 126 0.30 -0.13 -8.07
N MET A 127 -0.15 0.06 -9.30
CA MET A 127 0.52 -0.43 -10.49
C MET A 127 1.03 0.72 -11.36
N GLU A 128 2.32 0.76 -11.61
CA GLU A 128 2.88 1.63 -12.63
C GLU A 128 2.38 1.20 -14.01
N PHE A 129 1.62 2.07 -14.65
CA PHE A 129 1.08 1.85 -15.99
C PHE A 129 1.57 2.94 -16.92
N SER A 130 2.90 3.14 -16.96
CA SER A 130 3.59 4.12 -17.76
C SER A 130 4.22 3.50 -19.01
N ASN A 131 4.52 4.33 -20.00
CA ASN A 131 5.25 3.93 -21.20
C ASN A 131 6.77 4.00 -21.01
N VAL A 132 7.26 4.01 -19.79
CA VAL A 132 8.68 3.94 -19.46
C VAL A 132 9.28 2.68 -20.10
N GLY A 133 10.36 2.87 -20.86
CA GLY A 133 11.03 1.77 -21.56
C GLY A 133 10.24 1.12 -22.70
N GLY A 134 9.16 1.79 -23.22
CA GLY A 134 8.35 1.29 -24.33
C GLY A 134 7.09 0.51 -23.90
N GLY A 135 6.63 0.71 -22.65
CA GLY A 135 5.36 0.19 -22.16
C GLY A 135 5.32 -1.32 -21.89
N TRP A 136 6.42 -2.04 -22.10
CA TRP A 136 6.43 -3.49 -21.87
C TRP A 136 6.27 -3.83 -20.38
N PHE A 137 6.80 -2.99 -19.47
CA PHE A 137 6.60 -3.17 -18.04
C PHE A 137 5.11 -3.14 -17.65
N ALA A 138 4.35 -2.21 -18.22
CA ALA A 138 2.91 -2.10 -17.98
C ALA A 138 2.17 -3.42 -18.32
N GLN A 139 2.59 -4.13 -19.37
CA GLN A 139 1.99 -5.42 -19.72
C GLN A 139 2.38 -6.52 -18.72
N TYR A 140 3.62 -6.53 -18.25
CA TYR A 140 4.03 -7.46 -17.17
C TYR A 140 3.29 -7.15 -15.87
N ALA A 141 3.20 -5.88 -15.47
CA ALA A 141 2.49 -5.47 -14.27
C ALA A 141 1.01 -5.89 -14.30
N LYS A 142 0.34 -5.79 -15.46
CA LYS A 142 -1.02 -6.35 -15.66
C LYS A 142 -1.07 -7.84 -15.36
N TYR A 143 -0.20 -8.61 -16.01
CA TYR A 143 -0.15 -10.06 -15.84
C TYR A 143 0.13 -10.44 -14.37
N TRP A 144 1.03 -9.74 -13.70
CA TRP A 144 1.37 -9.96 -12.31
C TRP A 144 0.21 -9.63 -11.37
N THR A 145 -0.43 -8.48 -11.58
CA THR A 145 -1.60 -8.08 -10.80
C THR A 145 -2.72 -9.11 -10.91
N TYR A 146 -3.00 -9.58 -12.13
CA TYR A 146 -3.99 -10.63 -12.35
C TYR A 146 -3.63 -11.92 -11.60
N GLY A 147 -2.38 -12.36 -11.68
CA GLY A 147 -1.90 -13.56 -10.97
C GLY A 147 -2.00 -13.42 -9.45
N PHE A 148 -1.73 -12.23 -8.90
CA PHE A 148 -1.81 -11.99 -7.48
C PHE A 148 -3.25 -12.11 -6.92
N LEU A 149 -4.26 -11.68 -7.68
CA LEU A 149 -5.66 -11.75 -7.24
C LEU A 149 -6.10 -13.16 -6.85
N GLY A 150 -5.54 -14.19 -7.50
CA GLY A 150 -5.80 -15.60 -7.15
C GLY A 150 -5.33 -16.01 -5.75
N HIS A 151 -4.47 -15.21 -5.11
CA HIS A 151 -3.97 -15.46 -3.75
C HIS A 151 -4.79 -14.77 -2.66
N LEU A 152 -5.74 -13.91 -3.02
CA LEU A 152 -6.60 -13.23 -2.05
C LEU A 152 -7.80 -14.08 -1.64
N ASN A 153 -8.21 -13.97 -0.38
CA ASN A 153 -9.42 -14.60 0.13
C ASN A 153 -10.68 -13.80 -0.25
N LYS A 154 -11.85 -14.44 -0.17
CA LYS A 154 -13.13 -13.79 -0.49
C LYS A 154 -13.40 -12.54 0.36
N ASN A 155 -12.99 -12.55 1.63
CA ASN A 155 -13.25 -11.46 2.58
C ASN A 155 -12.18 -10.34 2.52
N ASP A 156 -11.14 -10.48 1.70
CA ASP A 156 -10.12 -9.44 1.58
C ASP A 156 -10.64 -8.29 0.71
N TRP A 157 -10.34 -7.08 1.12
CA TRP A 157 -10.62 -5.87 0.36
C TRP A 157 -9.46 -5.55 -0.56
N VAL A 158 -9.75 -5.23 -1.79
CA VAL A 158 -8.75 -4.86 -2.79
C VAL A 158 -9.22 -3.63 -3.55
N ALA A 159 -8.29 -2.70 -3.81
CA ALA A 159 -8.46 -1.61 -4.76
C ALA A 159 -7.38 -1.72 -5.83
N LEU A 160 -7.69 -1.29 -7.04
CA LEU A 160 -6.73 -1.20 -8.15
C LEU A 160 -6.53 0.27 -8.51
N ILE A 161 -5.30 0.71 -8.39
CA ILE A 161 -4.88 2.05 -8.76
C ILE A 161 -3.73 1.92 -9.74
N THR A 162 -3.84 2.59 -10.89
CA THR A 162 -2.74 2.71 -11.85
C THR A 162 -2.15 4.11 -11.79
N TYR A 163 -0.90 4.25 -12.21
CA TYR A 163 -0.29 5.56 -12.33
C TYR A 163 0.73 5.60 -13.47
N ASP A 164 0.81 6.76 -14.08
CA ASP A 164 1.86 7.23 -14.99
C ASP A 164 2.26 8.64 -14.55
N LEU A 165 1.98 9.66 -15.35
CA LEU A 165 2.04 11.07 -14.96
C LEU A 165 0.91 11.44 -13.98
N ASN A 166 -0.19 10.72 -14.02
CA ASN A 166 -1.36 10.89 -13.18
C ASN A 166 -1.72 9.56 -12.48
N GLN A 167 -2.47 9.66 -11.39
CA GLN A 167 -3.02 8.50 -10.72
C GLN A 167 -4.47 8.27 -11.17
N HIS A 168 -4.81 7.00 -11.44
CA HIS A 168 -6.14 6.59 -11.85
C HIS A 168 -6.66 5.49 -10.93
N ILE A 169 -7.85 5.71 -10.35
CA ILE A 169 -8.54 4.69 -9.56
C ILE A 169 -9.35 3.86 -10.54
N GLU A 170 -8.83 2.69 -10.89
CA GLU A 170 -9.50 1.78 -11.80
C GLU A 170 -10.66 1.05 -11.11
N VAL A 171 -10.43 0.62 -9.86
CA VAL A 171 -11.43 0.02 -8.99
C VAL A 171 -11.20 0.50 -7.57
N ASP A 172 -12.22 1.04 -6.93
CA ASP A 172 -12.19 1.37 -5.51
C ASP A 172 -12.29 0.10 -4.65
N PHE A 173 -12.19 0.24 -3.34
CA PHE A 173 -12.19 -0.89 -2.42
C PHE A 173 -13.40 -1.81 -2.63
N THR A 174 -13.13 -3.05 -3.04
CA THR A 174 -14.12 -4.09 -3.30
C THR A 174 -13.66 -5.44 -2.76
N GLN A 175 -14.60 -6.32 -2.47
CA GLN A 175 -14.32 -7.74 -2.25
C GLN A 175 -14.54 -8.58 -3.51
N ASN A 176 -15.09 -7.97 -4.56
CA ASN A 176 -15.32 -8.61 -5.86
C ASN A 176 -14.03 -8.62 -6.70
N LYS A 177 -13.34 -9.76 -6.73
CA LYS A 177 -12.08 -9.92 -7.47
C LYS A 177 -12.30 -9.93 -8.99
N GLU A 178 -13.49 -10.30 -9.45
CA GLU A 178 -13.85 -10.32 -10.87
C GLU A 178 -13.89 -8.89 -11.42
N GLU A 179 -14.44 -7.95 -10.67
CA GLU A 179 -14.44 -6.53 -11.02
C GLU A 179 -13.01 -5.99 -11.25
N VAL A 180 -12.08 -6.37 -10.37
CA VAL A 180 -10.66 -5.98 -10.51
C VAL A 180 -10.02 -6.66 -11.73
N GLN A 181 -10.36 -7.93 -12.00
CA GLN A 181 -9.87 -8.66 -13.18
C GLN A 181 -10.36 -8.02 -14.49
N GLU A 182 -11.63 -7.62 -14.54
CA GLU A 182 -12.22 -6.92 -15.69
C GLU A 182 -11.55 -5.56 -15.93
N ALA A 183 -11.31 -4.79 -14.88
CA ALA A 183 -10.59 -3.53 -14.97
C ALA A 183 -9.16 -3.73 -15.49
N ILE A 184 -8.41 -4.70 -14.98
CA ILE A 184 -7.07 -5.03 -15.48
C ILE A 184 -7.15 -5.41 -16.99
N ALA A 185 -8.12 -6.21 -17.37
CA ALA A 185 -8.28 -6.63 -18.77
C ALA A 185 -8.56 -5.44 -19.71
N SER A 186 -9.26 -4.41 -19.22
CA SER A 186 -9.61 -3.21 -20.00
C SER A 186 -8.42 -2.24 -20.21
N LEU A 187 -7.33 -2.37 -19.47
CA LEU A 187 -6.13 -1.56 -19.66
C LEU A 187 -5.39 -1.97 -20.94
N PHE A 188 -5.36 -1.14 -21.95
CA PHE A 188 -4.75 -1.49 -23.26
C PHE A 188 -3.32 -0.98 -23.39
N PHE A 189 -3.11 0.34 -23.32
CA PHE A 189 -1.82 0.97 -23.52
C PHE A 189 -1.59 2.07 -22.49
N PRO A 190 -0.36 2.18 -21.96
CA PRO A 190 0.00 3.29 -21.10
C PRO A 190 0.03 4.61 -21.89
N GLY A 191 -0.47 5.68 -21.27
CA GLY A 191 -0.60 6.99 -21.94
C GLY A 191 0.71 7.75 -22.00
N PHE A 192 1.39 7.89 -20.85
CA PHE A 192 2.56 8.75 -20.71
C PHE A 192 3.85 7.93 -20.49
N SER A 193 4.98 8.54 -20.85
CA SER A 193 6.30 7.96 -20.63
C SER A 193 6.89 8.32 -19.28
N GLU A 194 6.29 9.27 -18.61
CA GLU A 194 6.66 9.75 -17.29
C GLU A 194 6.05 8.87 -16.22
N SER A 195 6.69 8.83 -15.05
CA SER A 195 6.24 8.11 -13.88
C SER A 195 6.34 9.02 -12.64
N ASN A 196 5.24 9.15 -11.90
CA ASN A 196 5.18 9.91 -10.67
C ASN A 196 5.06 9.01 -9.44
N THR A 197 5.96 8.06 -9.32
CA THR A 197 5.96 7.01 -8.28
C THR A 197 5.82 7.56 -6.86
N PHE A 198 6.50 8.68 -6.55
CA PHE A 198 6.43 9.26 -5.19
C PHE A 198 5.04 9.80 -4.89
N ASP A 199 4.48 10.60 -5.80
CA ASP A 199 3.14 11.16 -5.61
C ASP A 199 2.11 10.03 -5.53
N ALA A 200 2.18 9.01 -6.40
CA ALA A 200 1.26 7.88 -6.39
C ALA A 200 1.30 7.10 -5.06
N VAL A 201 2.48 6.88 -4.49
CA VAL A 201 2.63 6.23 -3.19
C VAL A 201 2.03 7.09 -2.08
N LEU A 202 2.29 8.40 -2.08
CA LEU A 202 1.80 9.32 -1.05
C LEU A 202 0.29 9.48 -1.09
N ASP A 203 -0.30 9.67 -2.27
CA ASP A 203 -1.75 9.77 -2.46
C ASP A 203 -2.46 8.48 -2.04
N THR A 204 -1.83 7.32 -2.32
CA THR A 204 -2.38 6.02 -1.89
C THR A 204 -2.31 5.86 -0.36
N ILE A 205 -1.25 6.31 0.30
CA ILE A 205 -1.16 6.34 1.77
C ILE A 205 -2.25 7.22 2.36
N ASP A 206 -2.47 8.40 1.81
CA ASP A 206 -3.50 9.33 2.28
C ASP A 206 -4.90 8.72 2.12
N ARG A 207 -5.16 8.02 1.02
CA ARG A 207 -6.41 7.29 0.81
C ARG A 207 -6.64 6.16 1.83
N LEU A 208 -5.59 5.54 2.30
CA LEU A 208 -5.64 4.48 3.32
C LEU A 208 -5.72 5.02 4.75
N GLN A 209 -5.60 6.32 4.98
CA GLN A 209 -5.48 6.90 6.31
C GLN A 209 -6.67 6.57 7.23
N ASP A 210 -7.89 6.62 6.70
CA ASP A 210 -9.13 6.36 7.44
C ASP A 210 -9.53 4.88 7.47
N VAL A 211 -8.80 4.02 6.76
CA VAL A 211 -9.05 2.58 6.76
C VAL A 211 -8.59 1.99 8.08
N LYS A 212 -9.50 1.34 8.79
CA LYS A 212 -9.19 0.65 10.06
C LYS A 212 -8.66 -0.76 9.81
N GLY A 213 -7.79 -1.20 10.70
CA GLY A 213 -7.19 -2.53 10.64
C GLY A 213 -5.94 -2.58 9.78
N LYS A 214 -5.61 -3.76 9.26
CA LYS A 214 -4.42 -3.96 8.43
C LYS A 214 -4.63 -3.42 7.03
N LYS A 215 -3.72 -2.57 6.64
CA LYS A 215 -3.73 -1.90 5.35
C LYS A 215 -2.36 -1.94 4.71
N SER A 216 -2.33 -2.32 3.45
CA SER A 216 -1.10 -2.55 2.72
C SER A 216 -1.19 -2.05 1.29
N ILE A 217 -0.04 -1.73 0.73
CA ILE A 217 0.12 -1.45 -0.69
C ILE A 217 1.00 -2.54 -1.28
N LEU A 218 0.57 -3.15 -2.37
CA LEU A 218 1.44 -3.91 -3.27
C LEU A 218 1.80 -3.00 -4.44
N LEU A 219 3.00 -2.44 -4.37
CA LEU A 219 3.55 -1.55 -5.39
C LEU A 219 4.25 -2.39 -6.47
N LEU A 220 3.71 -2.36 -7.68
CA LEU A 220 4.33 -2.94 -8.87
C LEU A 220 4.92 -1.79 -9.69
N ALA A 221 6.23 -1.64 -9.65
CA ALA A 221 6.89 -0.46 -10.20
C ALA A 221 8.27 -0.75 -10.76
N THR A 222 8.68 0.03 -11.75
CA THR A 222 10.09 0.08 -12.18
C THR A 222 11.00 0.65 -11.08
N GLY A 223 10.42 1.49 -10.21
CA GLY A 223 11.13 2.25 -9.20
C GLY A 223 11.74 3.54 -9.72
N ALA A 224 11.52 3.88 -10.99
CA ALA A 224 11.86 5.19 -11.52
C ALA A 224 10.81 6.22 -11.09
N ASP A 225 11.27 7.43 -10.79
CA ASP A 225 10.42 8.59 -10.58
C ASP A 225 10.94 9.71 -11.47
N THR A 226 10.12 10.22 -12.36
CA THR A 226 10.53 11.20 -13.35
C THR A 226 9.82 12.53 -13.26
N PHE A 227 8.63 12.55 -12.59
CA PHE A 227 7.76 13.72 -12.66
C PHE A 227 6.95 14.00 -11.38
N SER A 228 7.29 13.40 -10.25
CA SER A 228 6.59 13.69 -9.00
C SER A 228 6.83 15.13 -8.53
N LYS A 229 5.83 15.72 -7.89
CA LYS A 229 5.91 17.00 -7.18
C LYS A 229 6.71 16.87 -5.89
N HIS A 230 6.59 15.72 -5.23
CA HIS A 230 7.37 15.40 -4.05
C HIS A 230 8.72 14.82 -4.42
N ASN A 231 9.74 15.15 -3.64
CA ASN A 231 11.07 14.55 -3.78
C ASN A 231 11.21 13.31 -2.86
N LEU A 232 12.31 12.58 -3.03
CA LEU A 232 12.59 11.37 -2.26
C LEU A 232 12.60 11.63 -0.74
N ASP A 233 13.20 12.73 -0.27
CA ASP A 233 13.29 13.03 1.17
C ASP A 233 11.91 13.27 1.79
N GLN A 234 11.04 13.99 1.11
CA GLN A 234 9.65 14.21 1.52
C GLN A 234 8.90 12.88 1.58
N THR A 235 9.06 12.04 0.57
CA THR A 235 8.46 10.71 0.50
C THR A 235 8.94 9.84 1.66
N LEU A 236 10.25 9.72 1.87
CA LEU A 236 10.81 8.94 2.98
C LEU A 236 10.35 9.43 4.35
N LYS A 237 10.21 10.77 4.54
CA LYS A 237 9.65 11.34 5.76
C LYS A 237 8.21 10.88 5.97
N ARG A 238 7.38 10.86 4.94
CA ARG A 238 5.98 10.42 5.02
C ARG A 238 5.89 8.93 5.30
N LEU A 239 6.73 8.11 4.65
CA LEU A 239 6.81 6.66 4.87
C LEU A 239 7.18 6.29 6.32
N LYS A 240 8.03 7.07 6.96
CA LYS A 240 8.35 6.88 8.39
C LYS A 240 7.17 7.13 9.31
N ASN A 241 6.16 7.86 8.85
CA ASN A 241 5.02 8.30 9.66
C ASN A 241 3.71 7.57 9.32
N THR A 242 3.75 6.60 8.41
CA THR A 242 2.57 5.81 8.04
C THR A 242 2.50 4.50 8.82
N ASP A 243 1.29 3.99 9.01
CA ASP A 243 1.01 2.63 9.48
C ASP A 243 0.67 1.68 8.31
N VAL A 244 0.77 2.15 7.07
CA VAL A 244 0.57 1.34 5.87
C VAL A 244 1.83 0.54 5.57
N THR A 245 1.72 -0.77 5.44
CA THR A 245 2.84 -1.63 5.01
C THR A 245 2.95 -1.66 3.49
N ILE A 246 4.14 -1.41 2.95
CA ILE A 246 4.37 -1.40 1.50
C ILE A 246 5.20 -2.62 1.10
N PHE A 247 4.63 -3.44 0.24
CA PHE A 247 5.33 -4.51 -0.46
C PHE A 247 5.64 -4.04 -1.88
N CYS A 248 6.85 -4.29 -2.36
CA CYS A 248 7.26 -3.88 -3.69
C CYS A 248 7.62 -5.09 -4.55
N VAL A 249 7.15 -5.09 -5.79
CA VAL A 249 7.65 -5.97 -6.84
C VAL A 249 8.20 -5.09 -7.95
N GLY A 250 9.51 -5.01 -8.00
CA GLY A 250 10.22 -4.20 -8.99
C GLY A 250 10.71 -5.06 -10.13
N THR A 251 10.72 -4.49 -11.33
CA THR A 251 11.43 -5.11 -12.44
C THR A 251 12.77 -4.47 -12.56
N ALA A 252 13.73 -5.21 -12.28
CA ALA A 252 14.96 -4.54 -12.14
C ALA A 252 15.95 -4.80 -13.26
N GLU A 253 16.21 -6.04 -13.57
CA GLU A 253 17.38 -6.38 -14.38
C GLU A 253 17.13 -6.31 -15.89
N ASP A 254 15.94 -6.70 -16.34
CA ASP A 254 15.60 -6.73 -17.76
C ASP A 254 15.44 -5.35 -18.40
N LEU A 255 15.01 -4.36 -17.64
CA LEU A 255 14.87 -2.98 -18.11
C LEU A 255 16.23 -2.38 -18.44
N LEU A 256 17.26 -2.76 -17.68
CA LEU A 256 18.63 -2.26 -17.83
C LEU A 256 19.37 -2.86 -18.99
N VAL A 257 19.22 -4.14 -19.20
CA VAL A 257 19.87 -4.83 -20.32
C VAL A 257 19.37 -4.26 -21.65
N ARG A 258 18.14 -3.76 -21.68
CA ARG A 258 17.55 -3.18 -22.89
C ARG A 258 17.81 -1.68 -23.07
N THR A 259 18.01 -0.93 -22.00
CA THR A 259 18.19 0.53 -22.09
C THR A 259 19.65 1.00 -22.00
N ASN A 260 20.55 0.19 -21.55
CA ASN A 260 22.03 0.34 -21.46
C ASN A 260 22.61 1.77 -21.62
N ARG A 261 21.87 2.81 -21.21
CA ARG A 261 22.25 4.21 -21.44
C ARG A 261 23.12 4.82 -20.33
N ASP A 262 23.08 4.26 -19.11
CA ASP A 262 23.78 4.86 -17.94
C ASP A 262 24.48 3.84 -17.03
N GLY A 263 24.91 2.70 -17.60
CA GLY A 263 25.77 1.75 -16.90
C GLY A 263 25.15 1.07 -15.66
N GLY A 264 23.80 1.04 -15.58
CA GLY A 264 23.11 0.35 -14.49
C GLY A 264 22.94 1.16 -13.21
N VAL A 265 23.39 2.41 -13.15
CA VAL A 265 23.25 3.26 -11.94
C VAL A 265 21.78 3.56 -11.64
N GLY A 266 21.00 3.92 -12.65
CA GLY A 266 19.57 4.18 -12.49
C GLY A 266 18.79 2.98 -11.92
N TYR A 267 19.18 1.77 -12.34
CA TYR A 267 18.63 0.54 -11.78
C TYR A 267 18.93 0.34 -10.30
N LEU A 268 20.19 0.46 -9.92
CA LEU A 268 20.57 0.31 -8.51
C LEU A 268 19.86 1.33 -7.64
N GLN A 269 19.69 2.54 -8.15
CA GLN A 269 18.94 3.60 -7.47
C GLN A 269 17.47 3.21 -7.30
N ALA A 270 16.79 2.79 -8.37
CA ALA A 270 15.40 2.35 -8.35
C ALA A 270 15.19 1.17 -7.40
N LYS A 271 16.06 0.15 -7.47
CA LYS A 271 16.04 -1.00 -6.57
C LYS A 271 16.22 -0.60 -5.10
N ASN A 272 17.18 0.27 -4.82
CA ASN A 272 17.43 0.76 -3.45
C ASN A 272 16.24 1.57 -2.94
N GLN A 273 15.60 2.35 -3.79
CA GLN A 273 14.42 3.14 -3.47
C GLN A 273 13.24 2.27 -3.08
N LEU A 274 12.85 1.30 -3.92
CA LEU A 274 11.77 0.35 -3.61
C LEU A 274 12.08 -0.48 -2.37
N SER A 275 13.34 -0.94 -2.22
CA SER A 275 13.78 -1.66 -1.03
C SER A 275 13.67 -0.79 0.24
N THR A 276 13.95 0.50 0.13
CA THR A 276 13.85 1.43 1.25
C THR A 276 12.39 1.71 1.62
N PHE A 277 11.49 1.87 0.64
CA PHE A 277 10.05 2.03 0.89
C PHE A 277 9.48 0.84 1.67
N ALA A 278 9.77 -0.36 1.19
CA ALA A 278 9.33 -1.58 1.85
C ALA A 278 9.90 -1.67 3.28
N ARG A 279 11.20 -1.50 3.46
CA ARG A 279 11.89 -1.63 4.75
C ARG A 279 11.39 -0.63 5.80
N LEU A 280 11.19 0.63 5.42
CA LEU A 280 10.71 1.68 6.33
C LEU A 280 9.31 1.38 6.87
N THR A 281 8.48 0.70 6.09
CA THR A 281 7.08 0.40 6.39
C THR A 281 6.85 -1.02 6.92
N GLY A 282 7.91 -1.82 7.08
CA GLY A 282 7.83 -3.19 7.59
C GLY A 282 7.45 -4.25 6.55
N GLY A 283 7.46 -3.88 5.27
CA GLY A 283 7.25 -4.80 4.16
C GLY A 283 8.56 -5.35 3.58
N PHE A 284 8.46 -5.87 2.37
CA PHE A 284 9.58 -6.47 1.66
C PHE A 284 9.54 -6.11 0.16
N ALA A 285 10.71 -6.10 -0.50
CA ALA A 285 10.82 -5.84 -1.93
C ALA A 285 11.41 -7.04 -2.66
N TRP A 286 10.75 -7.48 -3.72
CA TRP A 286 11.18 -8.55 -4.62
C TRP A 286 11.55 -7.97 -5.98
N PHE A 287 12.56 -8.57 -6.59
CA PHE A 287 13.07 -8.18 -7.90
C PHE A 287 13.25 -9.43 -8.75
N PRO A 288 12.15 -9.94 -9.35
CA PRO A 288 12.18 -11.18 -10.11
C PRO A 288 13.11 -11.05 -11.33
N ARG A 289 13.90 -12.08 -11.58
CA ARG A 289 14.80 -12.16 -12.74
C ARG A 289 14.10 -12.73 -13.95
N PHE A 290 13.03 -13.51 -13.72
CA PHE A 290 12.21 -14.12 -14.77
C PHE A 290 10.82 -14.44 -14.22
N ASP A 291 9.84 -14.55 -15.10
CA ASP A 291 8.42 -14.69 -14.74
C ASP A 291 8.11 -15.93 -13.87
N GLY A 292 8.92 -16.98 -13.96
CA GLY A 292 8.75 -18.17 -13.15
C GLY A 292 8.92 -17.98 -11.63
N GLU A 293 9.53 -16.87 -11.18
CA GLU A 293 9.65 -16.53 -9.76
C GLU A 293 8.36 -15.92 -9.18
N LEU A 294 7.50 -15.37 -10.02
CA LEU A 294 6.33 -14.60 -9.60
C LEU A 294 5.32 -15.35 -8.75
N PRO A 295 4.92 -16.61 -9.07
CA PRO A 295 4.00 -17.34 -8.21
C PRO A 295 4.54 -17.51 -6.79
N GLY A 296 5.87 -17.75 -6.65
CA GLY A 296 6.53 -17.81 -5.36
C GLY A 296 6.55 -16.48 -4.62
N ILE A 297 6.76 -15.37 -5.34
CA ILE A 297 6.71 -14.01 -4.79
C ILE A 297 5.31 -13.69 -4.29
N PHE A 298 4.25 -13.94 -5.07
CA PHE A 298 2.88 -13.66 -4.67
C PHE A 298 2.42 -14.51 -3.49
N SER A 299 2.82 -15.78 -3.46
CA SER A 299 2.63 -16.64 -2.28
C SER A 299 3.34 -16.06 -1.06
N SER A 300 4.55 -15.50 -1.23
CA SER A 300 5.29 -14.87 -0.14
C SER A 300 4.61 -13.59 0.34
N VAL A 301 4.15 -12.71 -0.57
CA VAL A 301 3.39 -11.48 -0.21
C VAL A 301 2.17 -11.86 0.63
N THR A 302 1.38 -12.83 0.16
CA THR A 302 0.17 -13.26 0.87
C THR A 302 0.51 -13.88 2.22
N ALA A 303 1.56 -14.70 2.27
CA ALA A 303 2.02 -15.30 3.51
C ALA A 303 2.50 -14.23 4.52
N PHE A 304 3.21 -13.19 4.07
CA PHE A 304 3.58 -12.05 4.91
C PHE A 304 2.35 -11.33 5.45
N LEU A 305 1.38 -11.01 4.59
CA LEU A 305 0.14 -10.33 4.99
C LEU A 305 -0.66 -11.10 6.05
N ARG A 306 -0.69 -12.44 5.94
CA ARG A 306 -1.50 -13.29 6.83
C ARG A 306 -0.82 -13.71 8.12
N ASN A 307 0.51 -13.69 8.16
CA ASN A 307 1.27 -14.19 9.31
C ASN A 307 1.99 -13.07 10.08
N GLN A 308 1.42 -11.87 10.05
CA GLN A 308 1.92 -10.76 10.86
C GLN A 308 1.46 -10.91 12.31
N TYR A 309 2.36 -10.67 13.24
CA TYR A 309 2.05 -10.48 14.64
C TYR A 309 1.80 -9.00 14.89
N THR A 310 0.64 -8.64 15.40
CA THR A 310 0.36 -7.27 15.83
C THR A 310 0.81 -7.11 17.28
N ILE A 311 1.77 -6.22 17.51
CA ILE A 311 2.38 -5.95 18.80
C ILE A 311 2.03 -4.52 19.18
N GLY A 312 1.28 -4.34 20.28
CA GLY A 312 0.90 -3.03 20.79
C GLY A 312 1.63 -2.73 22.11
N PHE A 313 2.09 -1.49 22.25
CA PHE A 313 2.66 -0.97 23.49
C PHE A 313 2.28 0.49 23.68
N VAL A 314 2.26 0.95 24.94
CA VAL A 314 2.15 2.38 25.27
C VAL A 314 3.56 2.86 25.54
N PRO A 315 4.07 3.88 24.81
CA PRO A 315 5.42 4.38 25.02
C PRO A 315 5.66 4.79 26.48
N SER A 316 6.77 4.33 27.06
CA SER A 316 7.18 4.73 28.41
C SER A 316 7.60 6.20 28.47
N ASN A 317 8.11 6.72 27.35
CA ASN A 317 8.34 8.15 27.18
C ASN A 317 7.05 8.84 26.73
N THR A 318 6.41 9.58 27.63
CA THR A 318 5.17 10.30 27.40
C THR A 318 5.36 11.71 26.81
N THR A 319 6.59 12.09 26.44
CA THR A 319 6.83 13.39 25.78
C THR A 319 6.26 13.36 24.39
N HIS A 320 5.19 14.15 24.19
CA HIS A 320 4.54 14.38 22.88
C HIS A 320 5.35 15.40 22.08
N ASP A 321 6.60 15.04 21.76
CA ASP A 321 7.57 15.98 21.18
C ASP A 321 7.55 16.03 19.64
N GLY A 322 6.68 15.25 19.00
CA GLY A 322 6.56 15.19 17.54
C GLY A 322 7.81 14.60 16.85
N LYS A 323 8.74 13.99 17.59
CA LYS A 323 9.96 13.44 17.04
C LYS A 323 9.76 11.99 16.54
N TYR A 324 10.67 11.59 15.66
CA TYR A 324 10.73 10.22 15.18
C TYR A 324 11.42 9.33 16.22
N HIS A 325 10.74 8.27 16.63
CA HIS A 325 11.19 7.24 17.53
C HIS A 325 11.62 6.01 16.75
N LYS A 326 12.83 5.54 16.96
CA LYS A 326 13.36 4.34 16.31
C LYS A 326 12.88 3.09 17.07
N LEU A 327 12.19 2.21 16.35
CA LEU A 327 11.73 0.92 16.88
C LEU A 327 12.69 -0.20 16.50
N LYS A 328 12.81 -1.17 17.39
CA LYS A 328 13.43 -2.46 17.11
C LYS A 328 12.58 -3.57 17.72
N VAL A 329 12.19 -4.52 16.90
CA VAL A 329 11.50 -5.74 17.32
C VAL A 329 12.48 -6.89 17.25
N GLU A 330 12.64 -7.61 18.35
CA GLU A 330 13.50 -8.78 18.45
C GLU A 330 12.68 -9.98 18.89
N VAL A 331 13.09 -11.18 18.48
CA VAL A 331 12.46 -12.42 18.92
C VAL A 331 13.47 -13.24 19.70
N LEU A 332 13.04 -13.69 20.88
CA LEU A 332 13.86 -14.35 21.88
C LEU A 332 13.36 -15.78 22.13
N ASP A 333 14.26 -16.66 22.52
CA ASP A 333 13.93 -17.96 23.07
C ASP A 333 13.41 -17.84 24.52
N ASP A 334 12.97 -18.95 25.11
CA ASP A 334 12.47 -18.98 26.50
C ASP A 334 13.54 -18.63 27.55
N LYS A 335 14.82 -18.56 27.15
CA LYS A 335 15.95 -18.18 28.01
C LYS A 335 16.35 -16.72 27.83
N GLY A 336 15.66 -15.98 26.93
CA GLY A 336 15.92 -14.57 26.63
C GLY A 336 17.08 -14.32 25.64
N ASN A 337 17.60 -15.37 24.98
CA ASN A 337 18.58 -15.20 23.91
C ASN A 337 17.89 -14.98 22.55
N PRO A 338 18.58 -14.36 21.57
CA PRO A 338 18.05 -14.27 20.23
C PRO A 338 17.63 -15.63 19.68
N LEU A 339 16.37 -15.74 19.23
CA LEU A 339 15.83 -17.00 18.70
C LEU A 339 16.62 -17.43 17.46
N THR A 340 16.92 -18.70 17.43
CA THR A 340 17.50 -19.37 16.24
C THR A 340 16.67 -20.61 15.91
N VAL A 341 16.65 -20.98 14.65
CA VAL A 341 15.99 -22.22 14.18
C VAL A 341 17.03 -23.17 13.60
N THR A 342 16.79 -24.47 13.75
CA THR A 342 17.67 -25.48 13.16
C THR A 342 17.00 -26.00 11.88
N ASP A 343 17.68 -25.88 10.76
CA ASP A 343 17.17 -26.38 9.49
C ASP A 343 17.18 -27.93 9.43
N LYS A 344 16.55 -28.50 8.41
CA LYS A 344 16.47 -29.95 8.20
C LYS A 344 17.86 -30.65 8.11
N LYS A 345 18.92 -29.87 7.86
CA LYS A 345 20.30 -30.35 7.77
C LYS A 345 21.07 -30.20 9.08
N GLY A 346 20.40 -29.80 10.17
CA GLY A 346 21.01 -29.58 11.49
C GLY A 346 21.80 -28.28 11.63
N LYS A 347 21.71 -27.35 10.66
CA LYS A 347 22.42 -26.08 10.71
C LYS A 347 21.56 -25.02 11.44
N THR A 348 22.15 -24.36 12.42
CA THR A 348 21.52 -23.23 13.12
C THR A 348 21.41 -22.01 12.17
N ARG A 349 20.21 -21.46 12.06
CA ARG A 349 19.86 -20.29 11.26
C ARG A 349 19.38 -19.17 12.17
N LYS A 350 19.82 -17.96 11.89
CA LYS A 350 19.27 -16.76 12.53
C LYS A 350 17.88 -16.49 11.94
N ILE A 351 17.04 -15.84 12.73
CA ILE A 351 15.76 -15.32 12.25
C ILE A 351 15.92 -13.90 11.74
N VAL A 352 14.96 -13.49 10.90
CA VAL A 352 14.83 -12.13 10.38
C VAL A 352 13.45 -11.62 10.81
N VAL A 353 13.38 -10.41 11.33
CA VAL A 353 12.13 -9.75 11.70
C VAL A 353 11.89 -8.59 10.76
N TYR A 354 10.75 -8.58 10.09
CA TYR A 354 10.28 -7.50 9.24
C TYR A 354 9.24 -6.72 10.04
N ALA A 355 9.54 -5.50 10.38
CA ALA A 355 8.67 -4.58 11.09
C ALA A 355 9.05 -3.15 10.72
N ARG A 356 8.14 -2.19 10.87
CA ARG A 356 8.48 -0.79 10.62
C ARG A 356 9.61 -0.34 11.54
N GLU A 357 10.48 0.53 11.03
CA GLU A 357 11.69 0.96 11.75
C GLU A 357 11.44 2.01 12.84
N GLY A 358 10.23 2.57 12.88
CA GLY A 358 9.89 3.60 13.86
C GLY A 358 8.51 4.23 13.62
N TYR A 359 8.23 5.28 14.39
CA TYR A 359 7.02 6.08 14.30
C TYR A 359 7.31 7.51 14.74
N THR A 360 6.45 8.45 14.38
CA THR A 360 6.52 9.80 14.93
C THR A 360 5.57 9.91 16.13
N ALA A 361 6.09 10.32 17.27
CA ALA A 361 5.30 10.61 18.45
C ALA A 361 4.27 11.70 18.15
N ILE A 362 3.06 11.59 18.73
CA ILE A 362 2.04 12.62 18.56
C ILE A 362 2.57 13.91 19.18
N SER A 363 2.51 15.03 18.45
CA SER A 363 2.76 16.35 19.04
C SER A 363 1.50 16.78 19.78
N GLY A 364 1.48 16.68 21.10
CA GLY A 364 0.40 17.20 21.92
C GLY A 364 0.73 18.62 22.34
N SER A 365 -0.08 19.61 21.96
CA SER A 365 -0.24 20.78 22.82
C SER A 365 -0.94 20.28 24.08
N VAL A 366 -0.23 20.24 25.19
CA VAL A 366 -0.88 20.25 26.50
C VAL A 366 -1.63 21.59 26.50
N GLY A 367 -2.95 21.53 26.34
CA GLY A 367 -3.78 22.75 26.49
C GLY A 367 -3.56 23.29 27.90
N ASP A 368 -3.04 24.50 27.98
CA ASP A 368 -3.06 25.32 29.16
C ASP A 368 -4.51 25.62 29.61
#